data_705736f0375f05e6553307c2e4bdc9ee
#
_entry.id   705736f0375f05e6553307c2e4bdc9ee
#
_cell.length_a   1.000
_cell.length_b   1.000
_cell.length_c   1.000
_cell.angle_alpha   90.00
_cell.angle_beta   90.00
_cell.angle_gamma   90.00
#
_symmetry.space_group_name_H-M   'P 1'
#
loop_
_entity.id
_entity.type
_entity.pdbx_description
1 polymer ?
#
loop_
_entity_poly.entity_id
_entity_poly.type
_entity_poly.pdbx_seq_one_letter_code
_entity_poly.pdbx_strand_id
1 'polypeptide(L)'
;MASGAHGTISVTANLLPDQISALVQACESGNFAEAKTINDSLYDVNSVMFVESNPIPIKAAMYVAGLIDTLEYRLPLVPPSAENLKSIEAVIANHEIKGF
;
A
#
# COMPACT_ATOMS: atom_id res chain seq x y z
N MET A 1 0.72 7.43 -15.79
CA MET A 1 2.04 7.69 -16.47
C MET A 1 1.92 7.58 -17.99
N ALA A 2 1.44 6.46 -18.53
CA ALA A 2 1.30 6.29 -19.98
C ALA A 2 0.40 7.36 -20.63
N SER A 3 -0.54 7.92 -19.91
CA SER A 3 -1.46 8.98 -20.38
C SER A 3 -0.92 10.40 -20.18
N GLY A 4 0.34 10.55 -19.78
CA GLY A 4 1.00 11.85 -19.61
C GLY A 4 1.11 12.37 -18.18
N ALA A 5 0.71 11.57 -17.18
CA ALA A 5 0.92 11.93 -15.79
C ALA A 5 2.41 11.87 -15.43
N HIS A 6 2.83 12.65 -14.44
CA HIS A 6 4.22 12.74 -14.00
C HIS A 6 4.54 11.95 -12.74
N GLY A 7 3.54 11.36 -12.10
CA GLY A 7 3.70 10.60 -10.87
C GLY A 7 2.38 10.19 -10.28
N THR A 8 2.39 9.82 -9.01
CA THR A 8 1.20 9.37 -8.29
C THR A 8 1.20 9.87 -6.85
N ILE A 9 0.01 10.04 -6.29
CA ILE A 9 -0.19 10.26 -4.86
C ILE A 9 -0.80 8.98 -4.32
N SER A 10 0.05 8.06 -3.92
CA SER A 10 -0.32 6.67 -3.59
C SER A 10 -0.50 6.45 -2.09
N VAL A 11 -1.60 5.80 -1.71
CA VAL A 11 -1.79 5.29 -0.34
C VAL A 11 -0.74 4.24 -0.01
N THR A 12 -0.51 3.32 -0.92
CA THR A 12 0.49 2.24 -0.78
C THR A 12 1.91 2.76 -0.57
N ALA A 13 2.22 3.97 -1.05
CA ALA A 13 3.53 4.59 -0.88
C ALA A 13 3.90 4.82 0.59
N ASN A 14 2.93 4.91 1.50
CA ASN A 14 3.20 5.00 2.93
C ASN A 14 3.76 3.71 3.50
N LEU A 15 3.45 2.58 2.88
CA LEU A 15 3.87 1.25 3.32
C LEU A 15 5.07 0.73 2.53
N LEU A 16 5.07 0.93 1.23
CA LEU A 16 6.07 0.43 0.28
C LEU A 16 6.60 1.55 -0.61
N PRO A 17 7.24 2.58 -0.04
CA PRO A 17 7.72 3.72 -0.83
C PRO A 17 8.73 3.32 -1.91
N ASP A 18 9.59 2.36 -1.63
CA ASP A 18 10.60 1.90 -2.59
C ASP A 18 9.97 1.29 -3.83
N GLN A 19 8.92 0.50 -3.66
CA GLN A 19 8.20 -0.15 -4.76
C GLN A 19 7.46 0.86 -5.63
N ILE A 20 6.81 1.83 -5.01
CA ILE A 20 6.11 2.88 -5.75
C ILE A 20 7.11 3.79 -6.47
N SER A 21 8.23 4.11 -5.84
CA SER A 21 9.31 4.86 -6.49
C SER A 21 9.86 4.13 -7.71
N ALA A 22 10.14 2.83 -7.57
CA ALA A 22 10.63 2.00 -8.68
C ALA A 22 9.62 1.94 -9.83
N LEU A 23 8.34 1.84 -9.52
CA LEU A 23 7.26 1.85 -10.52
C LEU A 23 7.28 3.16 -11.32
N VAL A 24 7.33 4.29 -10.64
CA VAL A 24 7.35 5.62 -11.30
C VAL A 24 8.61 5.77 -12.16
N GLN A 25 9.78 5.39 -11.64
CA GLN A 25 11.04 5.45 -12.39
C GLN A 25 11.01 4.57 -13.65
N ALA A 26 10.45 3.38 -13.56
CA ALA A 26 10.28 2.51 -14.73
C ALA A 26 9.41 3.18 -15.80
N CYS A 27 8.32 3.82 -15.40
CA CYS A 27 7.45 4.56 -16.31
C CYS A 27 8.17 5.77 -16.93
N GLU A 28 8.91 6.54 -16.14
CA GLU A 28 9.66 7.72 -16.62
C GLU A 28 10.73 7.35 -17.65
N SER A 29 11.37 6.20 -17.45
CA SER A 29 12.38 5.71 -18.39
C SER A 29 11.78 5.02 -19.63
N GLY A 30 10.46 4.90 -19.71
CA GLY A 30 9.76 4.22 -20.79
C GLY A 30 9.79 2.69 -20.69
N ASN A 31 10.26 2.13 -19.58
CA ASN A 31 10.30 0.69 -19.36
C ASN A 31 8.97 0.18 -18.80
N PHE A 32 7.94 0.17 -19.66
CA PHE A 32 6.59 -0.25 -19.24
C PHE A 32 6.48 -1.74 -18.97
N ALA A 33 7.36 -2.58 -19.51
CA ALA A 33 7.40 -4.01 -19.17
C ALA A 33 7.77 -4.21 -17.69
N GLU A 34 8.81 -3.51 -17.21
CA GLU A 34 9.20 -3.52 -15.80
C GLU A 34 8.12 -2.89 -14.92
N ALA A 35 7.57 -1.76 -15.35
CA ALA A 35 6.48 -1.09 -14.64
C ALA A 35 5.29 -2.03 -14.42
N LYS A 36 4.91 -2.78 -15.45
CA LYS A 36 3.85 -3.78 -15.36
C LYS A 36 4.17 -4.86 -14.31
N THR A 37 5.38 -5.38 -14.33
CA THR A 37 5.82 -6.40 -13.37
C THR A 37 5.71 -5.90 -11.93
N ILE A 38 6.17 -4.68 -11.67
CA ILE A 38 6.08 -4.07 -10.35
C ILE A 38 4.62 -3.84 -9.96
N ASN A 39 3.83 -3.26 -10.86
CA ASN A 39 2.42 -2.98 -10.60
C ASN A 39 1.61 -4.25 -10.33
N ASP A 40 1.83 -5.30 -11.09
CA ASP A 40 1.16 -6.59 -10.89
C ASP A 40 1.52 -7.19 -9.51
N SER A 41 2.77 -7.04 -9.07
CA SER A 41 3.21 -7.52 -7.76
C SER A 41 2.56 -6.77 -6.59
N LEU A 42 2.07 -5.56 -6.83
CA LEU A 42 1.43 -4.70 -5.81
C LEU A 42 -0.10 -4.79 -5.82
N TYR A 43 -0.67 -5.61 -6.69
CA TYR A 43 -2.13 -5.63 -6.89
C TYR A 43 -2.90 -5.92 -5.60
N ASP A 44 -2.49 -6.93 -4.85
CA ASP A 44 -3.14 -7.31 -3.61
C ASP A 44 -2.98 -6.24 -2.51
N VAL A 45 -1.81 -5.62 -2.40
CA VAL A 45 -1.58 -4.52 -1.47
C VAL A 45 -2.47 -3.34 -1.83
N ASN A 46 -2.45 -2.93 -3.10
CA ASN A 46 -3.28 -1.82 -3.57
C ASN A 46 -4.77 -2.08 -3.33
N SER A 47 -5.21 -3.31 -3.53
CA SER A 47 -6.61 -3.70 -3.35
C SER A 47 -7.02 -3.66 -1.88
N VAL A 48 -6.20 -4.19 -0.98
CA VAL A 48 -6.54 -4.25 0.45
C VAL A 48 -6.56 -2.86 1.11
N MET A 49 -5.87 -1.87 0.54
CA MET A 49 -5.90 -0.49 1.05
C MET A 49 -7.29 0.15 0.97
N PHE A 50 -8.21 -0.42 0.20
CA PHE A 50 -9.55 0.13 -0.03
C PHE A 50 -10.68 -0.83 0.36
N VAL A 51 -10.41 -1.86 1.16
CA VAL A 51 -11.48 -2.74 1.70
C VAL A 51 -12.37 -2.02 2.70
N GLU A 52 -11.89 -0.92 3.26
CA GLU A 52 -12.67 0.06 4.02
C GLU A 52 -12.22 1.46 3.60
N SER A 53 -12.87 2.49 4.11
CA SER A 53 -12.51 3.87 3.77
C SER A 53 -11.06 4.19 4.14
N ASN A 54 -10.33 4.77 3.20
CA ASN A 54 -9.01 5.31 3.49
C ASN A 54 -9.12 6.43 4.56
N PRO A 55 -8.28 6.52 5.57
CA PRO A 55 -7.00 5.82 5.76
C PRO A 55 -7.07 4.59 6.69
N ILE A 56 -8.23 4.01 6.92
CA ILE A 56 -8.40 2.92 7.88
C ILE A 56 -7.47 1.73 7.55
N PRO A 57 -7.48 1.17 6.30
CA PRO A 57 -6.62 0.03 6.01
C PRO A 57 -5.13 0.34 6.03
N ILE A 58 -4.69 1.48 5.48
CA ILE A 58 -3.26 1.80 5.44
C ILE A 58 -2.68 1.97 6.84
N LYS A 59 -3.41 2.60 7.75
CA LYS A 59 -2.96 2.77 9.13
C LYS A 59 -2.86 1.43 9.85
N ALA A 60 -3.84 0.54 9.66
CA ALA A 60 -3.80 -0.82 10.19
C ALA A 60 -2.62 -1.62 9.61
N ALA A 61 -2.37 -1.51 8.30
CA ALA A 61 -1.25 -2.16 7.64
C ALA A 61 0.10 -1.70 8.20
N MET A 62 0.27 -0.41 8.41
CA MET A 62 1.50 0.15 9.00
C MET A 62 1.68 -0.32 10.45
N TYR A 63 0.61 -0.46 11.21
CA TYR A 63 0.67 -1.01 12.56
C TYR A 63 1.08 -2.49 12.54
N VAL A 64 0.44 -3.30 11.70
CA VAL A 64 0.76 -4.74 11.55
C VAL A 64 2.22 -4.94 11.11
N ALA A 65 2.71 -4.08 10.21
CA ALA A 65 4.08 -4.14 9.72
C ALA A 65 5.12 -3.60 10.75
N GLY A 66 4.67 -3.02 11.85
CA GLY A 66 5.56 -2.48 12.88
C GLY A 66 6.14 -1.11 12.55
N LEU A 67 5.57 -0.40 11.58
CA LEU A 67 6.01 0.96 11.21
C LEU A 67 5.48 2.04 12.13
N ILE A 68 4.37 1.78 12.80
CA ILE A 68 3.80 2.65 13.83
C ILE A 68 3.51 1.82 15.09
N ASP A 69 3.61 2.45 16.26
CA ASP A 69 3.56 1.75 17.54
C ASP A 69 2.15 1.48 18.05
N THR A 70 1.18 2.28 17.62
CA THR A 70 -0.18 2.22 18.12
C THR A 70 -1.18 2.27 16.96
N LEU A 71 -2.32 1.59 17.14
CA LEU A 71 -3.44 1.64 16.20
C LEU A 71 -4.52 2.53 16.78
N GLU A 72 -4.37 3.83 16.60
CA GLU A 72 -5.31 4.84 17.07
C GLU A 72 -5.96 5.57 15.89
N TYR A 73 -7.25 5.85 16.04
CA TYR A 73 -8.03 6.58 15.04
C TYR A 73 -8.75 7.75 15.69
N ARG A 74 -8.78 8.87 14.98
CA ARG A 74 -9.62 10.01 15.37
C ARG A 74 -11.02 9.81 14.82
N LEU A 75 -12.03 10.02 15.65
CA LEU A 75 -13.41 9.95 15.22
C LEU A 75 -13.69 10.93 14.05
N PRO A 76 -14.53 10.57 13.09
CA PRO A 76 -15.40 9.39 13.05
C PRO A 76 -14.75 8.09 12.58
N LEU A 77 -13.44 8.09 12.33
CA LEU A 77 -12.72 6.88 11.92
C LEU A 77 -12.61 5.90 13.10
N VAL A 78 -12.72 4.62 12.80
CA VAL A 78 -12.62 3.52 13.76
C VAL A 78 -11.69 2.44 13.20
N PRO A 79 -11.15 1.55 14.05
CA PRO A 79 -10.35 0.43 13.56
C PRO A 79 -11.13 -0.44 12.57
N PRO A 80 -10.42 -1.14 11.64
CA PRO A 80 -11.08 -2.02 10.68
C PRO A 80 -11.81 -3.17 11.38
N SER A 81 -12.79 -3.76 10.69
CA SER A 81 -13.44 -4.98 11.17
C SER A 81 -12.42 -6.11 11.36
N ALA A 82 -12.75 -7.09 12.20
CA ALA A 82 -11.87 -8.24 12.43
C ALA A 82 -11.60 -9.01 11.13
N GLU A 83 -12.59 -9.13 10.25
CA GLU A 83 -12.46 -9.80 8.95
C GLU A 83 -11.48 -9.03 8.03
N ASN A 84 -11.66 -7.71 7.93
CA ASN A 84 -10.79 -6.88 7.09
C ASN A 84 -9.37 -6.80 7.66
N LEU A 85 -9.23 -6.79 8.99
CA LEU A 85 -7.91 -6.84 9.62
C LEU A 85 -7.17 -8.12 9.27
N LYS A 86 -7.85 -9.26 9.25
CA LYS A 86 -7.24 -10.54 8.80
C LYS A 86 -6.78 -10.48 7.36
N SER A 87 -7.55 -9.87 6.48
CA SER A 87 -7.17 -9.68 5.07
C SER A 87 -5.91 -8.81 4.94
N ILE A 88 -5.84 -7.75 5.73
CA ILE A 88 -4.66 -6.86 5.78
C ILE A 88 -3.44 -7.64 6.29
N GLU A 89 -3.58 -8.38 7.39
CA GLU A 89 -2.50 -9.19 7.96
C GLU A 89 -1.96 -10.22 6.96
N ALA A 90 -2.85 -10.89 6.22
CA ALA A 90 -2.46 -11.88 5.21
C ALA A 90 -1.64 -11.25 4.09
N VAL A 91 -2.04 -10.09 3.59
CA VAL A 91 -1.31 -9.37 2.54
C VAL A 91 0.06 -8.90 3.06
N ILE A 92 0.13 -8.36 4.27
CA ILE A 92 1.40 -7.93 4.87
C ILE A 92 2.35 -9.13 5.02
N ALA A 93 1.86 -10.28 5.46
CA ALA A 93 2.67 -11.49 5.59
C ALA A 93 3.20 -11.98 4.24
N ASN A 94 2.37 -11.95 3.19
CA ASN A 94 2.76 -12.39 1.85
C ASN A 94 3.85 -11.52 1.23
N HIS A 95 3.91 -10.25 1.57
CA HIS A 95 4.92 -9.31 1.07
C HIS A 95 6.14 -9.19 1.99
N GLU A 96 6.15 -9.91 3.12
CA GLU A 96 7.24 -9.86 4.12
C GLU A 96 7.57 -8.42 4.55
N ILE A 97 6.55 -7.58 4.65
CA ILE A 97 6.71 -6.19 5.04
C ILE A 97 7.01 -6.13 6.53
N LYS A 98 8.10 -5.46 6.87
CA LYS A 98 8.57 -5.34 8.26
C LYS A 98 8.90 -3.88 8.58
N GLY A 99 8.75 -3.52 9.85
CA GLY A 99 9.26 -2.26 10.37
C GLY A 99 10.79 -2.17 10.25
N PHE A 100 11.28 -0.96 10.18
CA PHE A 100 12.72 -0.67 10.12
C PHE A 100 13.41 -0.94 11.44
#